data_1feb2aa69fbc354da85bb483f5a0e26f
#
_entry.id   1feb2aa69fbc354da85bb483f5a0e26f
#
_cell.length_a   1.000
_cell.length_b   1.000
_cell.length_c   1.000
_cell.angle_alpha   90.00
_cell.angle_beta   90.00
_cell.angle_gamma   90.00
#
_symmetry.space_group_name_H-M   'P 1'
#
loop_
_entity.id
_entity.type
_entity.pdbx_description
1 polymer ?
#
loop_
_entity_poly.entity_id
_entity_poly.type
_entity_poly.pdbx_seq_one_letter_code
_entity_poly.pdbx_strand_id
1 'polypeptide(L)' 'MAIKITVKNVANGSTIRMEVEPTDRVSDIIDSAAEFWNKDSGAFVLKKGKKLLHGSDTASEINLLTDDVLEMIPDPEGGI' A
#
# COMPACT_ATOMS: atom_id res chain seq x y z
N MET A 1 12.63 11.78 -5.72
CA MET A 1 13.26 10.55 -6.23
C MET A 1 12.24 9.42 -6.20
N ALA A 2 11.90 8.87 -7.34
CA ALA A 2 10.84 7.85 -7.41
C ALA A 2 11.30 6.52 -6.83
N ILE A 3 10.44 5.90 -6.05
CA ILE A 3 10.66 4.59 -5.46
C ILE A 3 9.71 3.63 -6.16
N LYS A 4 10.24 2.58 -6.76
CA LYS A 4 9.41 1.59 -7.49
C LYS A 4 9.11 0.42 -6.56
N ILE A 5 7.83 0.23 -6.28
CA ILE A 5 7.38 -0.82 -5.36
C ILE A 5 6.38 -1.74 -6.04
N THR A 6 6.15 -2.87 -5.42
CA THR A 6 5.09 -3.81 -5.81
C THR A 6 4.06 -3.85 -4.68
N VAL A 7 2.79 -3.77 -5.03
CA VAL A 7 1.69 -3.97 -4.08
C VAL A 7 0.99 -5.25 -4.45
N LYS A 8 0.88 -6.16 -3.50
CA LYS A 8 0.22 -7.45 -3.68
C LYS A 8 -1.11 -7.45 -2.94
N ASN A 9 -2.18 -7.77 -3.66
CA ASN A 9 -3.48 -8.01 -3.05
C ASN A 9 -3.50 -9.45 -2.57
N VAL A 10 -3.41 -9.64 -1.27
CA VAL A 10 -3.28 -10.97 -0.67
C VAL A 10 -4.54 -11.83 -0.92
N ALA A 11 -5.70 -11.20 -1.02
CA ALA A 11 -6.96 -11.93 -1.20
C ALA A 11 -7.01 -12.72 -2.51
N ASN A 12 -6.39 -12.20 -3.58
CA ASN A 12 -6.44 -12.88 -4.89
C ASN A 12 -5.08 -13.11 -5.53
N GLY A 13 -4.00 -12.69 -4.86
CA GLY A 13 -2.63 -12.87 -5.37
C GLY A 13 -2.23 -11.91 -6.47
N SER A 14 -3.08 -10.98 -6.86
CA SER A 14 -2.75 -10.01 -7.90
C SER A 14 -1.70 -9.01 -7.41
N THR A 15 -0.83 -8.58 -8.31
CA THR A 15 0.21 -7.60 -7.99
C THR A 15 0.18 -6.47 -9.00
N ILE A 16 0.56 -5.27 -8.53
CA ILE A 16 0.82 -4.14 -9.41
C ILE A 16 2.13 -3.49 -9.00
N ARG A 17 2.82 -2.92 -9.96
CA ARG A 17 3.99 -2.09 -9.69
C ARG A 17 3.59 -0.64 -9.80
N MET A 18 4.13 0.18 -8.91
CA MET A 18 3.87 1.61 -8.96
C MET A 18 5.09 2.39 -8.51
N GLU A 19 5.15 3.64 -8.94
CA GLU A 19 6.18 4.57 -8.48
C GLU A 19 5.58 5.48 -7.42
N VAL A 20 6.32 5.66 -6.34
CA VAL A 20 5.91 6.56 -5.26
C VAL A 20 7.04 7.53 -4.95
N GLU A 21 6.69 8.69 -4.44
CA GLU A 21 7.67 9.68 -4.00
C GLU A 21 7.87 9.53 -2.49
N PRO A 22 9.04 9.92 -1.96
CA PRO A 22 9.27 9.84 -0.51
C PRO A 22 8.24 10.59 0.32
N THR A 23 7.61 11.61 -0.25
CA THR A 23 6.59 12.41 0.41
C THR A 23 5.18 11.84 0.29
N ASP A 24 4.99 10.83 -0.56
CA ASP A 24 3.69 10.18 -0.69
C ASP A 24 3.35 9.43 0.59
N ARG A 25 2.08 9.40 0.92
CA ARG A 25 1.62 8.72 2.13
C ARG A 25 1.16 7.30 1.82
N VAL A 26 1.15 6.47 2.84
CA VAL A 26 0.62 5.10 2.74
C VAL A 26 -0.82 5.13 2.21
N SER A 27 -1.63 6.09 2.68
CA SER A 27 -3.00 6.23 2.18
C SER A 27 -3.06 6.49 0.68
N ASP A 28 -2.09 7.23 0.13
CA ASP A 28 -2.03 7.49 -1.32
C ASP A 28 -1.74 6.19 -2.08
N ILE A 29 -0.88 5.34 -1.52
CA ILE A 29 -0.56 4.04 -2.13
C ILE A 29 -1.80 3.16 -2.14
N ILE A 30 -2.53 3.11 -1.02
CA ILE A 30 -3.78 2.35 -0.92
C ILE A 30 -4.79 2.86 -1.93
N ASP A 31 -4.96 4.17 -2.03
CA ASP A 31 -5.91 4.78 -2.96
C ASP A 31 -5.60 4.39 -4.40
N SER A 32 -4.33 4.47 -4.79
CA SER A 32 -3.91 4.12 -6.16
C SER A 32 -4.14 2.64 -6.45
N ALA A 33 -3.78 1.76 -5.52
CA ALA A 33 -3.97 0.33 -5.70
C ALA A 33 -5.45 -0.04 -5.74
N ALA A 34 -6.24 0.54 -4.85
CA ALA A 34 -7.67 0.28 -4.80
C ALA A 34 -8.35 0.76 -6.09
N GLU A 35 -7.96 1.91 -6.60
CA GLU A 35 -8.47 2.41 -7.86
C GLU A 35 -8.14 1.47 -9.01
N PHE A 36 -6.90 0.99 -9.05
CA PHE A 36 -6.47 0.05 -10.09
C PHE A 36 -7.31 -1.23 -10.07
N TRP A 37 -7.63 -1.75 -8.89
CA TRP A 37 -8.41 -2.97 -8.73
C TRP A 37 -9.91 -2.72 -8.61
N ASN A 38 -10.35 -1.48 -8.72
CA ASN A 38 -11.75 -1.09 -8.61
C ASN A 38 -12.35 -1.52 -7.26
N LYS A 39 -11.63 -1.22 -6.19
CA LYS A 39 -12.01 -1.56 -4.81
C LYS A 39 -12.16 -0.30 -3.98
N ASP A 40 -12.78 -0.44 -2.81
CA ASP A 40 -12.93 0.64 -1.85
C ASP A 40 -11.63 0.78 -1.04
N SER A 41 -10.95 1.92 -1.17
CA SER A 41 -9.69 2.15 -0.46
C SER A 41 -9.84 2.10 1.06
N GLY A 42 -11.02 2.46 1.58
CA GLY A 42 -11.28 2.44 3.02
C GLY A 42 -11.36 1.03 3.61
N ALA A 43 -11.45 0.01 2.77
CA ALA A 43 -11.59 -1.38 3.22
C ALA A 43 -10.26 -2.11 3.39
N PHE A 44 -9.12 -1.44 3.15
CA PHE A 44 -7.82 -2.10 3.12
C PHE A 44 -6.77 -1.37 3.94
N VAL A 45 -5.76 -2.14 4.36
CA VAL A 45 -4.55 -1.61 4.98
C VAL A 45 -3.35 -2.23 4.26
N LEU A 46 -2.18 -1.63 4.46
CA LEU A 46 -0.93 -2.14 3.89
C LEU A 46 -0.03 -2.68 4.99
N LYS A 47 0.72 -3.73 4.65
CA LYS A 47 1.76 -4.29 5.51
C LYS A 47 3.08 -4.29 4.77
N LYS A 48 4.15 -4.06 5.50
CA LYS A 48 5.52 -4.25 5.02
C LYS A 48 6.14 -5.33 5.90
N GLY A 49 6.30 -6.53 5.36
CA GLY A 49 6.68 -7.68 6.17
C GLY A 49 5.62 -7.97 7.21
N LYS A 50 6.00 -7.96 8.47
CA LYS A 50 5.08 -8.19 9.59
C LYS A 50 4.50 -6.91 10.17
N LYS A 51 4.92 -5.75 9.66
CA LYS A 51 4.53 -4.47 10.21
C LYS A 51 3.35 -3.88 9.47
N LEU A 52 2.30 -3.57 10.22
CA LEU A 52 1.14 -2.84 9.70
C LEU A 52 1.51 -1.37 9.53
N LEU A 53 1.21 -0.81 8.38
CA LEU A 53 1.54 0.58 8.08
C LEU A 53 0.35 1.49 8.40
N HIS A 54 0.67 2.70 8.87
CA HIS A 54 -0.35 3.71 9.13
C HIS A 54 -0.54 4.58 7.90
N GLY A 55 -1.79 4.87 7.55
CA GLY A 55 -2.10 5.66 6.37
C GLY A 55 -1.49 7.05 6.34
N SER A 56 -1.25 7.64 7.50
CA SER A 56 -0.68 8.98 7.61
C SER A 56 0.84 9.02 7.45
N ASP A 57 1.51 7.87 7.51
CA ASP A 57 2.97 7.82 7.37
C ASP A 57 3.36 8.02 5.91
N THR A 58 4.50 8.69 5.70
CA THR A 58 5.06 8.85 4.35
C THR A 58 5.95 7.67 4.00
N ALA A 59 6.21 7.51 2.70
CA ALA A 59 7.13 6.49 2.22
C ALA A 59 8.50 6.63 2.88
N SER A 60 8.96 7.87 3.07
CA SER A 60 10.22 8.14 3.75
C SER A 60 10.20 7.68 5.21
N GLU A 61 9.11 7.94 5.92
CA GLU A 61 8.98 7.57 7.33
C GLU A 61 8.98 6.07 7.56
N ILE A 62 8.46 5.30 6.61
CA ILE A 62 8.45 3.83 6.72
C ILE A 62 9.68 3.19 6.06
N ASN A 63 10.65 4.01 5.63
CA ASN A 63 11.87 3.54 4.98
C ASN A 63 11.60 2.67 3.75
N LEU A 64 10.65 3.10 2.93
CA LEU A 64 10.30 2.38 1.72
C LEU A 64 11.43 2.47 0.72
N LEU A 65 11.83 1.34 0.16
CA LEU A 65 12.94 1.25 -0.78
C LEU A 65 12.46 0.66 -2.10
N THR A 66 13.21 0.96 -3.18
CA THR A 66 12.95 0.38 -4.49
C THR A 66 12.96 -1.15 -4.38
N ASP A 67 12.00 -1.77 -5.08
CA ASP A 67 11.76 -3.21 -5.11
C ASP A 67 11.11 -3.78 -3.84
N ASP A 68 10.74 -2.93 -2.89
CA ASP A 68 9.96 -3.40 -1.75
C ASP A 68 8.60 -3.92 -2.22
N VAL A 69 8.12 -4.95 -1.52
CA VAL A 69 6.79 -5.51 -1.75
C VAL A 69 5.92 -5.21 -0.54
N LEU A 70 4.81 -4.53 -0.79
CA LEU A 70 3.82 -4.26 0.24
C LEU A 70 2.63 -5.17 0.02
N GLU A 71 2.03 -5.62 1.10
CA GLU A 71 0.84 -6.46 1.03
C GLU A 71 -0.40 -5.66 1.39
N MET A 72 -1.40 -5.69 0.51
CA MET A 72 -2.69 -5.06 0.76
C MET A 72 -3.66 -6.11 1.26
N ILE A 73 -4.13 -5.92 2.48
CA ILE A 73 -5.03 -6.87 3.15
C ILE A 73 -6.31 -6.15 3.57
N PRO A 74 -7.42 -6.89 3.71
CA PRO A 74 -8.64 -6.29 4.24
C PRO A 74 -8.40 -5.75 5.65
N ASP A 75 -8.92 -4.55 5.90
CA ASP A 75 -8.83 -3.93 7.23
C ASP A 75 -9.82 -4.66 8.15
N PRO A 76 -9.34 -5.32 9.22
CA PRO A 76 -10.25 -6.02 10.12
C PRO A 76 -11.22 -5.11 10.86
N GLU A 77 -10.91 -3.82 10.94
CA GLU A 77 -11.77 -2.84 11.59
C GLU A 77 -12.50 -1.96 10.59
N GLY A 78 -12.06 -1.97 9.33
CA GLY A 78 -12.68 -1.16 8.30
C GLY A 78 -13.88 -1.84 7.68
N GLY A 79 -14.74 -1.07 7.08
CA GLY A 79 -15.87 -1.60 6.37
C GLY A 79 -17.02 -2.07 7.24
N ILE A 80 -16.98 -1.75 8.49
CA ILE A 80 -18.10 -2.03 9.39
C ILE A 80 -19.16 -0.97 9.24
#